data_a8a3550c7fc92caa7eaf0cc0e9cd8cd4
#
_entry.id   a8a3550c7fc92caa7eaf0cc0e9cd8cd4
#
_cell.length_a   1.000
_cell.length_b   1.000
_cell.length_c   1.000
_cell.angle_alpha   90.00
_cell.angle_beta   90.00
_cell.angle_gamma   90.00
#
_symmetry.space_group_name_H-M   'P 1'
#
loop_
_entity.id
_entity.type
_entity.pdbx_description
1 polymer ?
#
loop_
_entity_poly.entity_id
_entity_poly.type
_entity_poly.pdbx_seq_one_letter_code
_entity_poly.pdbx_strand_id
1 'polypeptide(L)' 'LQAKDDVKKGLVSPLAYWMHTQRMDEALLAQSSGFWRWQVRRHLLPKHFQQLSDEKLARYAQALGLSVQTLQSVPA' A
#
# COMPACT_ATOMS: atom_id res chain seq x y z
N LEU A 1 15.43 5.47 -4.07
CA LEU A 1 14.04 5.79 -4.05
C LEU A 1 13.57 6.36 -2.74
N GLN A 2 12.60 7.23 -2.81
CA GLN A 2 12.19 8.09 -1.71
C GLN A 2 10.94 7.57 -0.97
N ALA A 3 10.44 6.37 -1.32
CA ALA A 3 9.16 5.89 -0.79
C ALA A 3 9.13 5.85 0.73
N LYS A 4 10.20 5.36 1.36
CA LYS A 4 10.28 5.28 2.82
C LYS A 4 10.27 6.67 3.46
N ASP A 5 11.04 7.59 2.91
CA ASP A 5 11.09 8.97 3.40
C ASP A 5 9.75 9.67 3.17
N ASP A 6 9.13 9.43 2.00
CA ASP A 6 7.83 10.02 1.70
C ASP A 6 6.75 9.55 2.67
N VAL A 7 6.79 8.27 3.06
CA VAL A 7 5.86 7.75 4.06
C VAL A 7 6.07 8.44 5.40
N LYS A 8 7.33 8.57 5.84
CA LYS A 8 7.65 9.24 7.10
C LYS A 8 7.22 10.70 7.10
N LYS A 9 7.29 11.36 5.95
CA LYS A 9 6.87 12.75 5.80
C LYS A 9 5.38 12.89 5.61
N GLY A 10 4.64 11.77 5.48
CA GLY A 10 3.21 11.80 5.27
C GLY A 10 2.79 12.12 3.85
N LEU A 11 3.70 11.99 2.88
CA LEU A 11 3.40 12.30 1.48
C LEU A 11 2.71 11.15 0.77
N VAL A 12 3.01 9.90 1.16
CA VAL A 12 2.39 8.71 0.60
C VAL A 12 2.10 7.71 1.73
N SER A 13 1.24 6.73 1.46
CA SER A 13 0.86 5.73 2.45
C SER A 13 1.93 4.62 2.56
N PRO A 14 1.88 3.82 3.64
CA PRO A 14 2.73 2.63 3.76
C PRO A 14 2.61 1.68 2.58
N LEU A 15 1.46 1.67 1.90
CA LEU A 15 1.26 0.83 0.72
C LEU A 15 2.29 1.14 -0.36
N ALA A 16 2.62 2.41 -0.56
CA ALA A 16 3.62 2.82 -1.55
C ALA A 16 4.99 2.23 -1.24
N TYR A 17 5.36 2.22 0.03
CA TYR A 17 6.62 1.64 0.45
C TYR A 17 6.71 0.15 0.10
N TRP A 18 5.67 -0.61 0.46
CA TRP A 18 5.67 -2.06 0.22
C TRP A 18 5.56 -2.39 -1.25
N MET A 19 4.76 -1.62 -1.99
CA MET A 19 4.65 -1.78 -3.43
C MET A 19 6.01 -1.62 -4.11
N HIS A 20 6.74 -0.58 -3.72
CA HIS A 20 8.06 -0.31 -4.25
C HIS A 20 9.06 -1.39 -3.84
N THR A 21 9.05 -1.79 -2.57
CA THR A 21 9.96 -2.81 -2.05
C THR A 21 9.84 -4.12 -2.83
N GLN A 22 8.63 -4.45 -3.25
CA GLN A 22 8.37 -5.68 -4.00
C GLN A 22 8.38 -5.46 -5.51
N ARG A 23 8.77 -4.27 -5.94
CA ARG A 23 8.89 -3.93 -7.37
C ARG A 23 7.58 -4.13 -8.12
N MET A 24 6.48 -3.79 -7.49
CA MET A 24 5.16 -3.85 -8.11
C MET A 24 4.75 -2.46 -8.58
N ASP A 25 4.03 -2.41 -9.70
CA ASP A 25 3.40 -1.17 -10.14
C ASP A 25 1.91 -1.19 -9.79
N GLU A 26 1.23 -0.08 -10.08
CA GLU A 26 -0.19 0.05 -9.79
C GLU A 26 -1.03 -1.03 -10.49
N ALA A 27 -0.69 -1.34 -11.72
CA ALA A 27 -1.45 -2.32 -12.49
C ALA A 27 -1.30 -3.72 -11.89
N LEU A 28 -0.09 -4.11 -11.53
CA LEU A 28 0.18 -5.41 -10.94
C LEU A 28 -0.48 -5.54 -9.57
N LEU A 29 -0.38 -4.51 -8.75
CA LEU A 29 -1.00 -4.53 -7.43
C LEU A 29 -2.52 -4.57 -7.55
N ALA A 30 -3.10 -3.84 -8.48
CA ALA A 30 -4.54 -3.88 -8.72
C ALA A 30 -4.98 -5.28 -9.11
N GLN A 31 -4.26 -5.92 -10.02
CA GLN A 31 -4.57 -7.27 -10.45
C GLN A 31 -4.47 -8.27 -9.30
N SER A 32 -3.44 -8.16 -8.48
CA SER A 32 -3.18 -9.10 -7.39
C SER A 32 -4.17 -8.90 -6.22
N SER A 33 -4.59 -7.67 -5.96
CA SER A 33 -5.47 -7.36 -4.84
C SER A 33 -6.96 -7.41 -5.21
N GLY A 34 -7.27 -7.37 -6.51
CA GLY A 34 -8.65 -7.33 -6.97
C GLY A 34 -9.26 -5.94 -6.99
N PHE A 35 -8.48 -4.90 -6.76
CA PHE A 35 -8.93 -3.53 -6.88
C PHE A 35 -8.70 -3.00 -8.29
N TRP A 36 -9.38 -1.89 -8.63
CA TRP A 36 -9.12 -1.17 -9.87
C TRP A 36 -7.85 -0.31 -9.70
N ARG A 37 -7.20 0.00 -10.80
CA ARG A 37 -5.98 0.83 -10.76
C ARG A 37 -6.22 2.19 -10.11
N TRP A 38 -7.37 2.81 -10.40
CA TRP A 38 -7.69 4.11 -9.80
C TRP A 38 -7.86 4.01 -8.29
N GLN A 39 -8.37 2.85 -7.80
CA GLN A 39 -8.48 2.62 -6.37
C GLN A 39 -7.12 2.48 -5.72
N VAL A 40 -6.22 1.72 -6.35
CA VAL A 40 -4.86 1.57 -5.85
C VAL A 40 -4.17 2.92 -5.78
N ARG A 41 -4.28 3.72 -6.83
CA ARG A 41 -3.69 5.05 -6.87
C ARG A 41 -4.21 5.92 -5.73
N ARG A 42 -5.50 5.85 -5.46
CA ARG A 42 -6.12 6.60 -4.36
C ARG A 42 -5.57 6.12 -3.01
N HIS A 43 -5.42 4.82 -2.83
CA HIS A 43 -4.95 4.24 -1.57
C HIS A 43 -3.47 4.49 -1.33
N LEU A 44 -2.73 4.97 -2.31
CA LEU A 44 -1.35 5.40 -2.11
C LEU A 44 -1.27 6.72 -1.33
N LEU A 45 -2.37 7.45 -1.23
CA LEU A 45 -2.42 8.67 -0.43
C LEU A 45 -2.72 8.30 1.03
N PRO A 46 -1.99 8.90 2.00
CA PRO A 46 -2.14 8.53 3.41
C PRO A 46 -3.57 8.65 3.92
N LYS A 47 -4.27 9.71 3.53
CA LYS A 47 -5.64 9.97 3.96
C LYS A 47 -6.56 8.81 3.60
N HIS A 48 -6.47 8.33 2.37
CA HIS A 48 -7.34 7.26 1.90
C HIS A 48 -6.93 5.91 2.46
N PHE A 49 -5.62 5.70 2.63
CA PHE A 49 -5.13 4.47 3.23
C PHE A 49 -5.63 4.29 4.65
N GLN A 50 -5.66 5.37 5.44
CA GLN A 50 -6.12 5.32 6.82
C GLN A 50 -7.61 5.01 6.93
N GLN A 51 -8.36 5.21 5.86
CA GLN A 51 -9.80 4.95 5.83
C GLN A 51 -10.14 3.55 5.34
N LEU A 52 -9.14 2.75 5.00
CA LEU A 52 -9.40 1.39 4.52
C LEU A 52 -9.95 0.51 5.63
N SER A 53 -10.97 -0.29 5.28
CA SER A 53 -11.50 -1.30 6.20
C SER A 53 -10.49 -2.43 6.38
N ASP A 54 -10.67 -3.21 7.45
CA ASP A 54 -9.81 -4.37 7.71
C ASP A 54 -9.84 -5.35 6.54
N GLU A 55 -10.99 -5.53 5.91
CA GLU A 55 -11.12 -6.41 4.75
C GLU A 55 -10.25 -5.93 3.59
N LYS A 56 -10.28 -4.64 3.30
CA LYS A 56 -9.46 -4.08 2.21
C LYS A 56 -7.98 -4.14 2.53
N LEU A 57 -7.62 -3.86 3.78
CA LEU A 57 -6.23 -4.00 4.22
C LEU A 57 -5.76 -5.44 4.07
N ALA A 58 -6.61 -6.41 4.41
CA ALA A 58 -6.27 -7.82 4.27
C ALA A 58 -6.03 -8.20 2.82
N ARG A 59 -6.80 -7.63 1.88
CA ARG A 59 -6.61 -7.89 0.46
C ARG A 59 -5.24 -7.42 -0.02
N TYR A 60 -4.84 -6.23 0.39
CA TYR A 60 -3.51 -5.73 0.06
C TYR A 60 -2.40 -6.55 0.72
N ALA A 61 -2.59 -6.88 1.99
CA ALA A 61 -1.61 -7.68 2.72
C ALA A 61 -1.40 -9.04 2.05
N GLN A 62 -2.48 -9.67 1.64
CA GLN A 62 -2.41 -10.97 0.96
C GLN A 62 -1.71 -10.82 -0.40
N ALA A 63 -2.03 -9.78 -1.15
CA ALA A 63 -1.41 -9.53 -2.43
C ALA A 63 0.10 -9.31 -2.32
N LEU A 64 0.53 -8.71 -1.22
CA LEU A 64 1.94 -8.41 -0.97
C LEU A 64 2.65 -9.49 -0.15
N GLY A 65 1.92 -10.51 0.32
CA GLY A 65 2.50 -11.56 1.13
C GLY A 65 2.87 -11.12 2.53
N LEU A 66 2.14 -10.15 3.08
CA LEU A 66 2.39 -9.58 4.40
C LEU A 66 1.20 -9.82 5.32
N SER A 67 1.42 -9.64 6.64
CA SER A 67 0.30 -9.49 7.56
C SER A 67 -0.25 -8.07 7.49
N VAL A 68 -1.50 -7.88 7.91
CA VAL A 68 -2.10 -6.53 7.94
C VAL A 68 -1.27 -5.62 8.84
N GLN A 69 -0.80 -6.13 9.95
CA GLN A 69 0.01 -5.37 10.89
C GLN A 69 1.31 -4.90 10.23
N THR A 70 1.98 -5.78 9.51
CA THR A 70 3.22 -5.44 8.80
C THR A 70 2.94 -4.42 7.71
N LEU A 71 1.83 -4.59 6.98
CA LEU A 71 1.44 -3.66 5.92
C LEU A 71 1.32 -2.23 6.44
N GLN A 72 0.77 -2.07 7.63
CA GLN A 72 0.57 -0.74 8.23
C GLN A 72 1.83 -0.15 8.83
N SER A 73 2.89 -0.93 8.95
CA SER A 73 4.15 -0.51 9.54
C SER A 73 5.20 -0.33 8.46
N VAL A 74 6.00 0.73 8.57
CA VAL A 74 7.15 0.93 7.69
C VAL A 74 8.40 0.81 8.54
N PRO A 75 9.36 -0.05 8.15
CA PRO A 75 10.59 -0.21 8.95
C PRO A 75 11.32 1.12 9.12
N ALA A 76 11.83 1.33 10.30
CA ALA A 76 12.56 2.55 10.63
C ALA A 76 13.92 2.62 9.90
#